data_d66c5d95c5dc71ff1634e6981f7bbe4c
#
_entry.id   d66c5d95c5dc71ff1634e6981f7bbe4c
#
_cell.length_a   1.000
_cell.length_b   1.000
_cell.length_c   1.000
_cell.angle_alpha   90.00
_cell.angle_beta   90.00
_cell.angle_gamma   90.00
#
_symmetry.space_group_name_H-M   'P 1'
#
loop_
_entity.id
_entity.type
_entity.pdbx_description
1 polymer ?
#
loop_
_entity_poly.entity_id
_entity_poly.type
_entity_poly.pdbx_seq_one_letter_code
_entity_poly.pdbx_strand_id
1 'polypeptide(L)'
;MKILVIGDLHGEKPVVRTRGFDCIVCVGDICGDKKISKLYKEWFKYKKKNPEDSLDVDEFFLSIGYGEKKIKKLEAESLRTGKKILKYLSSFGRPIFLVPGNWDQSYGESRIKDMTKSEYNYFKVWLDRFNGNEINPKLIKGLRNIFDCQFEMHNFMGVNFIGYGLSCANENPVTSLDKESFSKKEFDLLKNSYNKIVDRLINSYGDKNNKLPCVFISHNVPYNIKLDVIKEKNSFAYGKHLGSSVSRVFCLRRKPDLCLAGHIHEGKGKCVLGKTLVVNPGYGKEAKVLIDFDEVSGKVRGVNFL
;
A
#
# COMPACT_ATOMS: atom_id res chain seq x y z
N MET A 1 -9.50 14.84 17.74
CA MET A 1 -8.75 13.57 17.75
C MET A 1 -7.37 13.78 17.16
N LYS A 2 -6.33 13.20 17.77
CA LYS A 2 -4.97 13.25 17.26
C LYS A 2 -4.58 11.90 16.69
N ILE A 3 -4.19 11.85 15.41
CA ILE A 3 -3.82 10.64 14.68
C ILE A 3 -2.31 10.66 14.45
N LEU A 4 -1.59 9.65 14.98
CA LEU A 4 -0.20 9.44 14.63
C LEU A 4 -0.12 8.55 13.38
N VAL A 5 0.32 9.11 12.26
CA VAL A 5 0.49 8.38 11.00
C VAL A 5 1.92 7.86 10.90
N ILE A 6 2.06 6.59 10.57
CA ILE A 6 3.34 5.92 10.33
C ILE A 6 3.39 5.53 8.84
N GLY A 7 4.44 5.95 8.17
CA GLY A 7 4.69 5.65 6.75
C GLY A 7 5.41 4.33 6.53
N ASP A 8 5.94 4.19 5.34
CA ASP A 8 6.63 2.99 4.85
C ASP A 8 7.92 2.74 5.63
N LEU A 9 7.88 1.85 6.60
CA LEU A 9 9.01 1.59 7.53
C LEU A 9 10.06 0.64 6.97
N HIS A 10 9.69 -0.26 6.07
CA HIS A 10 10.59 -1.27 5.47
C HIS A 10 11.49 -1.98 6.51
N GLY A 11 10.89 -2.30 7.67
CA GLY A 11 11.59 -2.97 8.77
C GLY A 11 12.38 -2.03 9.69
N GLU A 12 12.35 -0.74 9.48
CA GLU A 12 12.98 0.24 10.37
C GLU A 12 12.05 0.58 11.53
N LYS A 13 12.53 0.41 12.75
CA LYS A 13 11.75 0.73 13.95
C LYS A 13 11.60 2.25 14.09
N PRO A 14 10.37 2.80 14.09
CA PRO A 14 10.18 4.24 14.28
C PRO A 14 10.49 4.63 15.73
N VAL A 15 11.04 5.83 15.90
CA VAL A 15 11.21 6.44 17.22
C VAL A 15 10.01 7.35 17.49
N VAL A 16 9.07 6.89 18.32
CA VAL A 16 7.87 7.65 18.69
C VAL A 16 8.14 8.37 20.00
N ARG A 17 8.48 9.66 19.91
CA ARG A 17 8.67 10.56 21.08
C ARG A 17 7.39 11.31 21.45
N THR A 18 6.50 11.51 20.48
CA THR A 18 5.24 12.20 20.64
C THR A 18 4.32 11.43 21.57
N ARG A 19 3.68 12.14 22.47
CA ARG A 19 2.64 11.63 23.39
C ARG A 19 1.31 12.31 23.06
N GLY A 20 0.21 11.78 23.59
CA GLY A 20 -1.11 12.43 23.47
C GLY A 20 -1.76 12.26 22.10
N PHE A 21 -1.49 11.15 21.39
CA PHE A 21 -2.29 10.72 20.24
C PHE A 21 -3.36 9.70 20.67
N ASP A 22 -4.49 9.70 19.97
CA ASP A 22 -5.64 8.86 20.29
C ASP A 22 -5.57 7.52 19.56
N CYS A 23 -5.05 7.50 18.33
CA CYS A 23 -4.83 6.31 17.54
C CYS A 23 -3.57 6.41 16.68
N ILE A 24 -3.16 5.25 16.12
CA ILE A 24 -2.07 5.13 15.14
C ILE A 24 -2.69 4.68 13.82
N VAL A 25 -2.21 5.25 12.70
CA VAL A 25 -2.52 4.75 11.35
C VAL A 25 -1.21 4.32 10.69
N CYS A 26 -1.17 3.08 10.18
CA CYS A 26 -0.05 2.56 9.40
C CYS A 26 -0.49 2.38 7.94
N VAL A 27 0.23 3.03 7.01
CA VAL A 27 -0.12 3.02 5.57
C VAL A 27 0.50 1.85 4.79
N GLY A 28 1.07 0.86 5.48
CA GLY A 28 1.69 -0.33 4.88
C GLY A 28 3.21 -0.30 4.87
N ASP A 29 3.80 -1.31 4.24
CA ASP A 29 5.25 -1.56 4.14
C ASP A 29 5.99 -1.49 5.48
N ILE A 30 5.44 -2.22 6.45
CA ILE A 30 5.98 -2.33 7.81
C ILE A 30 7.09 -3.38 7.85
N CYS A 31 6.95 -4.45 7.04
CA CYS A 31 7.88 -5.56 6.97
C CYS A 31 9.23 -5.15 6.37
N GLY A 32 10.31 -5.79 6.84
CA GLY A 32 11.66 -5.51 6.31
C GLY A 32 11.87 -6.18 4.95
N ASP A 33 12.13 -5.39 3.92
CA ASP A 33 12.35 -5.87 2.56
C ASP A 33 13.80 -5.81 2.10
N LYS A 34 14.69 -5.22 2.86
CA LYS A 34 16.06 -4.80 2.48
C LYS A 34 16.88 -5.84 1.70
N LYS A 35 16.75 -7.12 2.05
CA LYS A 35 17.45 -8.23 1.36
C LYS A 35 16.73 -8.64 0.08
N ILE A 36 15.40 -8.71 0.12
CA ILE A 36 14.57 -9.14 -1.01
C ILE A 36 14.55 -8.04 -2.09
N SER A 37 14.37 -6.78 -1.70
CA SER A 37 14.37 -5.65 -2.64
C SER A 37 15.71 -5.50 -3.37
N LYS A 38 16.82 -5.88 -2.72
CA LYS A 38 18.13 -5.92 -3.38
C LYS A 38 18.16 -6.95 -4.52
N LEU A 39 17.59 -8.14 -4.30
CA LEU A 39 17.50 -9.18 -5.34
C LEU A 39 16.64 -8.72 -6.52
N TYR A 40 15.49 -8.08 -6.25
CA TYR A 40 14.68 -7.50 -7.31
C TYR A 40 15.40 -6.39 -8.09
N LYS A 41 16.20 -5.53 -7.41
CA LYS A 41 17.02 -4.52 -8.09
C LYS A 41 18.06 -5.15 -9.02
N GLU A 42 18.67 -6.28 -8.63
CA GLU A 42 19.59 -7.04 -9.48
C GLU A 42 18.86 -7.65 -10.68
N TRP A 43 17.68 -8.23 -10.44
CA TRP A 43 16.79 -8.73 -11.51
C TRP A 43 16.44 -7.63 -12.52
N PHE A 44 15.97 -6.47 -12.10
CA PHE A 44 15.64 -5.37 -13.02
C PHE A 44 16.86 -4.87 -13.80
N LYS A 45 18.05 -4.83 -13.18
CA LYS A 45 19.29 -4.51 -13.88
C LYS A 45 19.64 -5.55 -14.94
N TYR A 46 19.44 -6.83 -14.63
CA TYR A 46 19.64 -7.93 -15.54
C TYR A 46 18.70 -7.82 -16.75
N LYS A 47 17.40 -7.66 -16.51
CA LYS A 47 16.39 -7.53 -17.60
C LYS A 47 16.62 -6.30 -18.47
N LYS A 48 17.07 -5.19 -17.90
CA LYS A 48 17.43 -4.00 -18.68
C LYS A 48 18.60 -4.26 -19.63
N LYS A 49 19.54 -5.11 -19.25
CA LYS A 49 20.69 -5.48 -20.09
C LYS A 49 20.35 -6.59 -21.11
N ASN A 50 19.39 -7.43 -20.80
CA ASN A 50 19.00 -8.59 -21.57
C ASN A 50 17.47 -8.59 -21.80
N PRO A 51 16.92 -7.63 -22.58
CA PRO A 51 15.47 -7.48 -22.72
C PRO A 51 14.80 -8.67 -23.39
N GLU A 52 15.51 -9.37 -24.31
CA GLU A 52 14.99 -10.53 -25.06
C GLU A 52 15.13 -11.87 -24.28
N ASP A 53 15.79 -11.86 -23.14
CA ASP A 53 15.95 -13.07 -22.34
C ASP A 53 14.62 -13.45 -21.70
N SER A 54 14.20 -14.72 -21.83
CA SER A 54 12.96 -15.27 -21.29
C SER A 54 13.05 -15.65 -19.83
N LEU A 55 14.25 -15.58 -19.21
CA LEU A 55 14.47 -15.94 -17.81
C LEU A 55 13.50 -15.19 -16.91
N ASP A 56 12.76 -15.90 -16.07
CA ASP A 56 11.87 -15.27 -15.08
C ASP A 56 12.59 -14.90 -13.78
N VAL A 57 11.89 -14.26 -12.89
CA VAL A 57 12.48 -13.78 -11.62
C VAL A 57 12.93 -14.91 -10.70
N ASP A 58 12.21 -16.03 -10.68
CA ASP A 58 12.53 -17.16 -9.81
C ASP A 58 13.72 -17.95 -10.36
N GLU A 59 13.78 -18.13 -11.69
CA GLU A 59 14.92 -18.71 -12.41
C GLU A 59 16.18 -17.85 -12.24
N PHE A 60 16.03 -16.52 -12.35
CA PHE A 60 17.13 -15.59 -12.07
C PHE A 60 17.61 -15.72 -10.62
N PHE A 61 16.70 -15.74 -9.64
CA PHE A 61 17.09 -15.89 -8.24
C PHE A 61 17.80 -17.22 -8.00
N LEU A 62 17.33 -18.30 -8.65
CA LEU A 62 17.97 -19.61 -8.59
C LEU A 62 19.39 -19.56 -9.18
N SER A 63 19.57 -18.90 -10.34
CA SER A 63 20.88 -18.78 -11.01
C SER A 63 21.93 -18.05 -10.19
N ILE A 64 21.50 -17.10 -9.35
CA ILE A 64 22.39 -16.38 -8.41
C ILE A 64 22.43 -17.02 -7.01
N GLY A 65 21.96 -18.26 -6.88
CA GLY A 65 22.03 -19.08 -5.67
C GLY A 65 20.94 -18.82 -4.63
N TYR A 66 19.83 -18.20 -5.03
CA TYR A 66 18.65 -17.95 -4.18
C TYR A 66 17.48 -18.83 -4.59
N GLY A 67 17.57 -20.13 -4.30
CA GLY A 67 16.45 -21.04 -4.49
C GLY A 67 15.30 -20.79 -3.48
N GLU A 68 14.14 -21.40 -3.74
CA GLU A 68 12.88 -21.20 -3.00
C GLU A 68 13.05 -21.23 -1.47
N LYS A 69 13.85 -22.16 -0.94
CA LYS A 69 14.11 -22.32 0.49
C LYS A 69 14.79 -21.08 1.11
N LYS A 70 15.73 -20.46 0.38
CA LYS A 70 16.38 -19.22 0.82
C LYS A 70 15.42 -18.04 0.77
N ILE A 71 14.61 -17.94 -0.29
CA ILE A 71 13.62 -16.87 -0.41
C ILE A 71 12.58 -16.95 0.70
N LYS A 72 11.99 -18.13 0.96
CA LYS A 72 11.06 -18.35 2.09
C LYS A 72 11.68 -17.95 3.45
N LYS A 73 12.98 -18.17 3.63
CA LYS A 73 13.69 -17.73 4.86
C LYS A 73 13.73 -16.20 4.94
N LEU A 74 14.03 -15.50 3.84
CA LEU A 74 14.04 -14.03 3.79
C LEU A 74 12.64 -13.46 4.07
N GLU A 75 11.60 -14.05 3.50
CA GLU A 75 10.21 -13.68 3.75
C GLU A 75 9.81 -13.86 5.21
N ALA A 76 10.20 -14.98 5.83
CA ALA A 76 9.98 -15.22 7.26
C ALA A 76 10.74 -14.24 8.14
N GLU A 77 11.96 -13.81 7.76
CA GLU A 77 12.70 -12.76 8.46
C GLU A 77 12.00 -11.40 8.34
N SER A 78 11.51 -11.07 7.14
CA SER A 78 10.73 -9.89 6.85
C SER A 78 9.48 -9.81 7.76
N LEU A 79 8.67 -10.87 7.77
CA LEU A 79 7.48 -11.00 8.62
C LEU A 79 7.81 -10.83 10.11
N ARG A 80 8.88 -11.48 10.60
CA ARG A 80 9.30 -11.33 11.99
C ARG A 80 9.66 -9.88 12.35
N THR A 81 10.29 -9.18 11.43
CA THR A 81 10.64 -7.76 11.62
C THR A 81 9.39 -6.90 11.71
N GLY A 82 8.44 -7.07 10.79
CA GLY A 82 7.15 -6.35 10.82
C GLY A 82 6.38 -6.61 12.12
N LYS A 83 6.31 -7.89 12.56
CA LYS A 83 5.68 -8.24 13.85
C LYS A 83 6.33 -7.57 15.06
N LYS A 84 7.66 -7.46 15.09
CA LYS A 84 8.37 -6.75 16.17
C LYS A 84 8.01 -5.26 16.19
N ILE A 85 7.90 -4.63 15.01
CA ILE A 85 7.50 -3.23 14.90
C ILE A 85 6.06 -3.06 15.36
N LEU A 86 5.13 -3.89 14.88
CA LEU A 86 3.73 -3.80 15.30
C LEU A 86 3.55 -4.06 16.80
N LYS A 87 4.28 -5.01 17.39
CA LYS A 87 4.29 -5.20 18.85
C LYS A 87 4.76 -3.96 19.59
N TYR A 88 5.81 -3.28 19.09
CA TYR A 88 6.27 -2.02 19.65
C TYR A 88 5.20 -0.92 19.54
N LEU A 89 4.56 -0.75 18.38
CA LEU A 89 3.49 0.23 18.21
C LEU A 89 2.27 -0.13 19.08
N SER A 90 1.92 -1.41 19.16
CA SER A 90 0.84 -1.91 20.03
C SER A 90 1.07 -1.63 21.53
N SER A 91 2.34 -1.55 21.96
CA SER A 91 2.67 -1.27 23.37
C SER A 91 2.31 0.15 23.83
N PHE A 92 1.97 1.06 22.93
CA PHE A 92 1.41 2.36 23.30
C PHE A 92 -0.03 2.28 23.81
N GLY A 93 -0.69 1.11 23.72
CA GLY A 93 -2.05 0.89 24.21
C GLY A 93 -3.14 1.63 23.42
N ARG A 94 -2.83 2.13 22.23
CA ARG A 94 -3.77 2.85 21.36
C ARG A 94 -4.21 1.95 20.20
N PRO A 95 -5.45 2.13 19.67
CA PRO A 95 -5.88 1.43 18.46
C PRO A 95 -4.93 1.74 17.29
N ILE A 96 -4.65 0.73 16.49
CA ILE A 96 -3.83 0.84 15.27
C ILE A 96 -4.71 0.43 14.10
N PHE A 97 -4.95 1.35 13.18
CA PHE A 97 -5.63 1.10 11.91
C PHE A 97 -4.58 0.94 10.83
N LEU A 98 -4.62 -0.14 10.07
CA LEU A 98 -3.61 -0.39 9.06
C LEU A 98 -4.18 -0.97 7.76
N VAL A 99 -3.43 -0.78 6.68
CA VAL A 99 -3.54 -1.55 5.46
C VAL A 99 -2.19 -2.21 5.15
N PRO A 100 -2.15 -3.35 4.46
CA PRO A 100 -0.89 -3.94 4.01
C PRO A 100 -0.26 -3.11 2.89
N GLY A 101 1.06 -3.01 2.90
CA GLY A 101 1.84 -2.54 1.76
C GLY A 101 2.20 -3.65 0.79
N ASN A 102 2.81 -3.33 -0.34
CA ASN A 102 3.20 -4.32 -1.33
C ASN A 102 4.35 -5.22 -0.86
N TRP A 103 5.17 -4.79 0.10
CA TRP A 103 6.19 -5.61 0.75
C TRP A 103 5.66 -6.41 1.94
N ASP A 104 4.52 -6.05 2.50
CA ASP A 104 3.88 -6.78 3.60
C ASP A 104 3.30 -8.14 3.16
N GLN A 105 3.39 -8.46 1.87
CA GLN A 105 3.05 -9.77 1.30
C GLN A 105 4.08 -10.86 1.57
N SER A 106 5.24 -10.52 2.12
CA SER A 106 6.34 -11.44 2.41
C SER A 106 6.00 -12.42 3.51
N TYR A 107 4.87 -13.12 3.39
CA TYR A 107 4.42 -14.12 4.37
C TYR A 107 4.75 -15.54 4.00
N GLY A 108 5.43 -15.73 2.90
CA GLY A 108 5.73 -17.07 2.37
C GLY A 108 4.54 -17.80 1.73
N GLU A 109 3.35 -17.19 1.70
CA GLU A 109 2.14 -17.80 1.11
C GLU A 109 1.51 -16.95 0.00
N SER A 110 1.96 -15.71 -0.15
CA SER A 110 1.43 -14.78 -1.16
C SER A 110 2.15 -14.89 -2.50
N ARG A 111 3.07 -15.82 -2.66
CA ARG A 111 3.73 -16.04 -3.95
C ARG A 111 2.74 -16.57 -4.97
N ILE A 112 2.61 -15.81 -6.00
CA ILE A 112 1.86 -16.18 -7.17
C ILE A 112 2.76 -17.04 -8.03
N LYS A 113 2.36 -18.30 -8.19
CA LYS A 113 3.16 -19.31 -8.88
C LYS A 113 3.38 -19.08 -10.39
N ASP A 114 2.64 -18.15 -11.01
CA ASP A 114 2.64 -17.97 -12.47
C ASP A 114 2.92 -16.53 -12.91
N MET A 115 4.05 -15.96 -12.49
CA MET A 115 4.47 -14.64 -12.98
C MET A 115 5.25 -14.68 -14.30
N THR A 116 5.23 -15.82 -15.00
CA THR A 116 6.25 -16.17 -16.00
C THR A 116 5.97 -15.75 -17.43
N LYS A 117 4.81 -15.21 -17.81
CA LYS A 117 4.51 -15.17 -19.25
C LYS A 117 4.23 -13.84 -19.91
N SER A 118 3.90 -12.79 -19.18
CA SER A 118 3.74 -11.45 -19.76
C SER A 118 3.37 -10.45 -18.68
N GLU A 119 3.49 -9.15 -18.93
CA GLU A 119 2.93 -8.10 -18.07
C GLU A 119 1.44 -8.31 -17.77
N TYR A 120 0.72 -8.91 -18.71
CA TYR A 120 -0.66 -9.34 -18.54
C TYR A 120 -0.84 -10.32 -17.39
N ASN A 121 -0.05 -11.39 -17.33
CA ASN A 121 -0.16 -12.37 -16.25
C ASN A 121 0.21 -11.76 -14.91
N TYR A 122 1.23 -10.91 -14.87
CA TYR A 122 1.59 -10.15 -13.67
C TYR A 122 0.44 -9.29 -13.20
N PHE A 123 -0.16 -8.50 -14.08
CA PHE A 123 -1.23 -7.57 -13.74
C PHE A 123 -2.52 -8.31 -13.34
N LYS A 124 -2.91 -9.35 -14.08
CA LYS A 124 -4.04 -10.22 -13.74
C LYS A 124 -3.89 -10.82 -12.35
N VAL A 125 -2.73 -11.42 -12.10
CA VAL A 125 -2.42 -12.05 -10.84
C VAL A 125 -2.39 -11.04 -9.70
N TRP A 126 -1.87 -9.86 -9.94
CA TRP A 126 -1.87 -8.77 -8.98
C TRP A 126 -3.31 -8.33 -8.64
N LEU A 127 -4.20 -8.20 -9.63
CA LEU A 127 -5.62 -7.95 -9.41
C LEU A 127 -6.32 -9.10 -8.67
N ASP A 128 -6.01 -10.35 -9.00
CA ASP A 128 -6.61 -11.52 -8.36
C ASP A 128 -6.31 -11.60 -6.85
N ARG A 129 -5.21 -11.01 -6.38
CA ARG A 129 -4.90 -10.88 -4.95
C ARG A 129 -5.98 -10.11 -4.18
N PHE A 130 -6.55 -9.08 -4.78
CA PHE A 130 -7.60 -8.29 -4.15
C PHE A 130 -8.94 -9.02 -4.07
N ASN A 131 -9.10 -10.09 -4.85
CA ASN A 131 -10.28 -10.97 -4.80
C ASN A 131 -10.15 -12.08 -3.75
N GLY A 132 -8.95 -12.34 -3.24
CA GLY A 132 -8.69 -13.33 -2.19
C GLY A 132 -9.06 -12.82 -0.79
N ASN A 133 -9.39 -13.75 0.10
CA ASN A 133 -9.84 -13.42 1.47
C ASN A 133 -8.70 -13.33 2.49
N GLU A 134 -7.47 -13.64 2.14
CA GLU A 134 -6.37 -13.75 3.09
C GLU A 134 -5.32 -12.67 2.86
N ILE A 135 -5.61 -11.47 3.40
CA ILE A 135 -4.70 -10.33 3.25
C ILE A 135 -3.97 -10.17 4.52
N ASN A 136 -3.34 -10.75 5.26
CA ASN A 136 -2.50 -10.38 6.37
C ASN A 136 -2.71 -11.03 7.75
N PRO A 137 -3.36 -12.18 7.89
CA PRO A 137 -3.60 -12.72 9.21
C PRO A 137 -2.30 -13.01 9.97
N LYS A 138 -1.19 -13.33 9.28
CA LYS A 138 0.07 -13.66 9.94
C LYS A 138 0.79 -12.47 10.56
N LEU A 139 0.78 -11.31 9.90
CA LEU A 139 1.44 -10.10 10.40
C LEU A 139 0.78 -9.61 11.69
N ILE A 140 -0.54 -9.56 11.72
CA ILE A 140 -1.32 -9.00 12.83
C ILE A 140 -1.82 -10.05 13.83
N LYS A 141 -1.70 -11.34 13.51
CA LYS A 141 -2.19 -12.42 14.34
C LYS A 141 -1.68 -12.35 15.78
N GLY A 142 -2.61 -12.28 16.72
CA GLY A 142 -2.33 -12.22 18.17
C GLY A 142 -2.11 -10.81 18.72
N LEU A 143 -2.31 -9.76 17.92
CA LEU A 143 -2.26 -8.36 18.34
C LEU A 143 -3.70 -7.82 18.43
N ARG A 144 -4.17 -7.52 19.65
CA ARG A 144 -5.61 -7.24 19.90
C ARG A 144 -6.07 -5.83 19.55
N ASN A 145 -5.16 -4.86 19.54
CA ASN A 145 -5.47 -3.45 19.29
C ASN A 145 -5.12 -3.01 17.85
N ILE A 146 -5.01 -3.97 16.93
CA ILE A 146 -4.75 -3.70 15.52
C ILE A 146 -5.96 -4.09 14.70
N PHE A 147 -6.41 -3.17 13.86
CA PHE A 147 -7.57 -3.28 12.99
C PHE A 147 -7.11 -3.25 11.54
N ASP A 148 -7.35 -4.34 10.81
CA ASP A 148 -7.12 -4.40 9.37
C ASP A 148 -8.24 -3.65 8.66
N CYS A 149 -7.87 -2.59 7.96
CA CYS A 149 -8.82 -1.75 7.23
C CYS A 149 -8.99 -2.16 5.77
N GLN A 150 -8.31 -3.22 5.31
CA GLN A 150 -8.37 -3.67 3.92
C GLN A 150 -9.78 -4.10 3.52
N PHE A 151 -10.49 -3.27 2.77
CA PHE A 151 -11.91 -3.44 2.43
C PHE A 151 -12.83 -3.62 3.64
N GLU A 152 -12.40 -3.19 4.81
CA GLU A 152 -13.17 -3.27 6.04
C GLU A 152 -13.21 -1.91 6.73
N MET A 153 -14.39 -1.55 7.23
CA MET A 153 -14.61 -0.29 7.89
C MET A 153 -14.69 -0.47 9.39
N HIS A 154 -13.91 0.35 10.11
CA HIS A 154 -13.91 0.41 11.57
C HIS A 154 -14.31 1.80 12.03
N ASN A 155 -15.15 1.90 13.08
CA ASN A 155 -15.50 3.16 13.69
C ASN A 155 -14.72 3.35 15.00
N PHE A 156 -14.13 4.53 15.17
CA PHE A 156 -13.46 4.92 16.42
C PHE A 156 -13.70 6.40 16.69
N MET A 157 -14.20 6.72 17.86
CA MET A 157 -14.52 8.09 18.28
C MET A 157 -15.43 8.87 17.28
N GLY A 158 -16.39 8.17 16.65
CA GLY A 158 -17.27 8.77 15.65
C GLY A 158 -16.65 8.98 14.27
N VAL A 159 -15.43 8.51 14.02
CA VAL A 159 -14.76 8.57 12.74
C VAL A 159 -14.68 7.19 12.11
N ASN A 160 -14.98 7.10 10.83
CA ASN A 160 -14.85 5.88 10.04
C ASN A 160 -13.45 5.75 9.46
N PHE A 161 -12.82 4.58 9.65
CA PHE A 161 -11.55 4.20 9.05
C PHE A 161 -11.80 3.06 8.08
N ILE A 162 -11.43 3.23 6.82
CA ILE A 162 -11.51 2.21 5.77
C ILE A 162 -10.26 2.28 4.92
N GLY A 163 -9.87 1.19 4.27
CA GLY A 163 -8.63 1.22 3.53
C GLY A 163 -8.52 0.32 2.32
N TYR A 164 -7.45 0.56 1.57
CA TYR A 164 -7.03 -0.16 0.38
C TYR A 164 -5.50 -0.27 0.34
N GLY A 165 -5.00 -1.44 0.63
CA GLY A 165 -3.56 -1.76 0.64
C GLY A 165 -3.07 -2.45 -0.63
N LEU A 166 -1.82 -2.95 -0.57
CA LEU A 166 -1.14 -3.76 -1.59
C LEU A 166 -0.89 -3.08 -2.94
N SER A 167 -1.42 -1.89 -3.19
CA SER A 167 -1.22 -1.14 -4.44
C SER A 167 0.24 -0.73 -4.60
N CYS A 168 0.85 -1.04 -5.73
CA CYS A 168 2.25 -0.66 -6.04
C CYS A 168 2.38 0.08 -7.37
N ALA A 169 1.30 0.27 -8.11
CA ALA A 169 1.26 0.98 -9.38
C ALA A 169 -0.19 1.36 -9.72
N ASN A 170 -0.38 1.99 -10.86
CA ASN A 170 -1.70 2.27 -11.40
C ASN A 170 -2.39 0.97 -11.83
N GLU A 171 -3.58 0.72 -11.28
CA GLU A 171 -4.36 -0.50 -11.51
C GLU A 171 -5.26 -0.44 -12.75
N ASN A 172 -5.42 0.74 -13.33
CA ASN A 172 -6.26 0.87 -14.51
C ASN A 172 -5.53 0.31 -15.74
N PRO A 173 -6.03 -0.74 -16.37
CA PRO A 173 -5.38 -1.33 -17.55
C PRO A 173 -5.23 -0.37 -18.72
N VAL A 174 -6.08 0.66 -18.83
CA VAL A 174 -6.01 1.67 -19.91
C VAL A 174 -4.84 2.64 -19.72
N THR A 175 -4.42 2.90 -18.48
CA THR A 175 -3.40 3.90 -18.16
C THR A 175 -2.03 3.30 -17.84
N SER A 176 -1.97 2.05 -17.37
CA SER A 176 -0.74 1.39 -16.95
C SER A 176 -0.14 0.46 -18.00
N LEU A 177 -0.93 0.04 -18.98
CA LEU A 177 -0.54 -0.93 -19.98
C LEU A 177 -0.85 -0.40 -21.38
N ASP A 178 -0.03 -0.77 -22.32
CA ASP A 178 -0.30 -0.52 -23.72
C ASP A 178 -1.51 -1.36 -24.16
N LYS A 179 -2.58 -0.68 -24.54
CA LYS A 179 -3.84 -1.31 -24.96
C LYS A 179 -3.66 -2.24 -26.15
N GLU A 180 -2.69 -1.95 -27.00
CA GLU A 180 -2.36 -2.75 -28.20
C GLU A 180 -1.69 -4.08 -27.83
N SER A 181 -1.14 -4.20 -26.61
CA SER A 181 -0.50 -5.42 -26.11
C SER A 181 -1.50 -6.51 -25.70
N PHE A 182 -2.80 -6.22 -25.69
CA PHE A 182 -3.82 -7.15 -25.22
C PHE A 182 -4.85 -7.45 -26.30
N SER A 183 -5.31 -8.71 -26.36
CA SER A 183 -6.54 -9.02 -27.06
C SER A 183 -7.73 -8.33 -26.37
N LYS A 184 -8.78 -8.05 -27.12
CA LYS A 184 -10.02 -7.46 -26.58
C LYS A 184 -10.56 -8.25 -25.38
N LYS A 185 -10.52 -9.58 -25.43
CA LYS A 185 -10.99 -10.47 -24.37
C LYS A 185 -10.15 -10.30 -23.09
N GLU A 186 -8.84 -10.25 -23.21
CA GLU A 186 -7.93 -10.05 -22.08
C GLU A 186 -8.13 -8.68 -21.46
N PHE A 187 -8.22 -7.65 -22.28
CA PHE A 187 -8.45 -6.28 -21.81
C PHE A 187 -9.79 -6.18 -21.03
N ASP A 188 -10.86 -6.79 -21.55
CA ASP A 188 -12.16 -6.79 -20.88
C ASP A 188 -12.09 -7.55 -19.54
N LEU A 189 -11.35 -8.66 -19.46
CA LEU A 189 -11.14 -9.39 -18.20
C LEU A 189 -10.40 -8.54 -17.15
N LEU A 190 -9.32 -7.85 -17.55
CA LEU A 190 -8.57 -6.96 -16.67
C LEU A 190 -9.44 -5.81 -16.17
N LYS A 191 -10.20 -5.19 -17.07
CA LYS A 191 -11.12 -4.10 -16.74
C LYS A 191 -12.21 -4.55 -15.78
N ASN A 192 -12.78 -5.74 -16.00
CA ASN A 192 -13.78 -6.30 -15.10
C ASN A 192 -13.22 -6.60 -13.72
N SER A 193 -11.99 -7.13 -13.63
CA SER A 193 -11.31 -7.36 -12.36
C SER A 193 -11.05 -6.05 -11.62
N TYR A 194 -10.56 -5.03 -12.33
CA TYR A 194 -10.38 -3.68 -11.78
C TYR A 194 -11.70 -3.12 -11.23
N ASN A 195 -12.77 -3.18 -11.99
CA ASN A 195 -14.09 -2.70 -11.57
C ASN A 195 -14.58 -3.44 -10.31
N LYS A 196 -14.42 -4.76 -10.22
CA LYS A 196 -14.76 -5.53 -9.02
C LYS A 196 -14.04 -5.04 -7.76
N ILE A 197 -12.75 -4.68 -7.89
CA ILE A 197 -11.97 -4.14 -6.77
C ILE A 197 -12.52 -2.78 -6.34
N VAL A 198 -12.78 -1.89 -7.32
CA VAL A 198 -13.37 -0.57 -7.06
C VAL A 198 -14.73 -0.71 -6.39
N ASP A 199 -15.60 -1.56 -6.93
CA ASP A 199 -16.95 -1.78 -6.39
C ASP A 199 -16.88 -2.38 -4.99
N ARG A 200 -15.99 -3.35 -4.74
CA ARG A 200 -15.77 -3.90 -3.40
C ARG A 200 -15.42 -2.81 -2.39
N LEU A 201 -14.46 -1.95 -2.71
CA LEU A 201 -14.06 -0.87 -1.82
C LEU A 201 -15.19 0.14 -1.58
N ILE A 202 -15.91 0.52 -2.65
CA ILE A 202 -17.04 1.44 -2.56
C ILE A 202 -18.19 0.86 -1.74
N ASN A 203 -18.51 -0.43 -1.92
CA ASN A 203 -19.57 -1.12 -1.19
C ASN A 203 -19.21 -1.36 0.27
N SER A 204 -17.93 -1.60 0.59
CA SER A 204 -17.46 -1.73 1.97
C SER A 204 -17.64 -0.44 2.78
N TYR A 205 -17.60 0.72 2.12
CA TYR A 205 -17.92 2.00 2.77
C TYR A 205 -19.42 2.13 3.07
N GLY A 206 -20.30 1.59 2.20
CA GLY A 206 -21.74 1.63 2.36
C GLY A 206 -22.35 3.04 2.28
N ASP A 207 -23.66 3.11 2.13
CA ASP A 207 -24.37 4.40 2.01
C ASP A 207 -24.81 4.96 3.38
N LYS A 208 -24.95 4.10 4.40
CA LYS A 208 -25.43 4.48 5.74
C LYS A 208 -24.43 5.30 6.55
N ASN A 209 -23.16 5.26 6.19
CA ASN A 209 -22.06 5.87 6.98
C ASN A 209 -21.59 7.24 6.45
N ASN A 210 -22.25 7.78 5.42
CA ASN A 210 -21.90 9.06 4.79
C ASN A 210 -22.06 10.29 5.70
N LYS A 211 -22.59 10.12 6.92
CA LYS A 211 -22.80 11.22 7.88
C LYS A 211 -21.61 11.41 8.84
N LEU A 212 -20.77 10.41 9.00
CA LEU A 212 -19.60 10.47 9.89
C LEU A 212 -18.35 10.85 9.11
N PRO A 213 -17.43 11.61 9.72
CA PRO A 213 -16.12 11.85 9.15
C PRO A 213 -15.40 10.56 8.79
N CYS A 214 -14.66 10.59 7.69
CA CYS A 214 -14.00 9.42 7.13
C CYS A 214 -12.51 9.66 6.90
N VAL A 215 -11.70 8.76 7.43
CA VAL A 215 -10.28 8.60 7.12
C VAL A 215 -10.10 7.39 6.20
N PHE A 216 -9.65 7.64 4.99
CA PHE A 216 -9.28 6.60 4.05
C PHE A 216 -7.78 6.31 4.16
N ILE A 217 -7.44 5.05 4.35
CA ILE A 217 -6.06 4.59 4.46
C ILE A 217 -5.71 3.86 3.17
N SER A 218 -4.76 4.37 2.42
CA SER A 218 -4.28 3.73 1.19
C SER A 218 -2.80 3.40 1.31
N HIS A 219 -2.35 2.23 0.79
CA HIS A 219 -0.92 2.04 0.74
C HIS A 219 -0.30 3.00 -0.28
N ASN A 220 -0.75 2.99 -1.52
CA ASN A 220 -0.26 3.90 -2.55
C ASN A 220 -1.11 5.18 -2.61
N VAL A 221 -0.47 6.31 -2.84
CA VAL A 221 -1.15 7.61 -3.01
C VAL A 221 -2.13 7.56 -4.21
N PRO A 222 -3.22 8.35 -4.20
CA PRO A 222 -4.11 8.42 -5.35
C PRO A 222 -3.38 8.83 -6.64
N TYR A 223 -3.73 8.20 -7.76
CA TYR A 223 -3.15 8.46 -9.08
C TYR A 223 -3.38 9.90 -9.54
N ASN A 224 -2.40 10.45 -10.29
CA ASN A 224 -2.43 11.76 -10.94
C ASN A 224 -2.67 12.91 -9.95
N ILE A 225 -1.83 12.97 -8.92
CA ILE A 225 -1.69 14.08 -7.98
C ILE A 225 -0.20 14.44 -7.87
N LYS A 226 0.13 15.57 -7.22
CA LYS A 226 1.55 15.98 -7.09
C LYS A 226 2.40 15.03 -6.22
N LEU A 227 1.78 14.15 -5.41
CA LEU A 227 2.48 13.24 -4.51
C LEU A 227 2.83 11.89 -5.14
N ASP A 228 2.32 11.57 -6.34
CA ASP A 228 2.55 10.29 -7.03
C ASP A 228 3.53 10.38 -8.21
N VAL A 229 4.15 11.53 -8.40
CA VAL A 229 5.16 11.74 -9.45
C VAL A 229 6.51 11.19 -8.99
N ILE A 230 7.12 10.33 -9.80
CA ILE A 230 8.46 9.81 -9.57
C ILE A 230 9.50 10.88 -9.88
N LYS A 231 10.31 11.25 -8.88
CA LYS A 231 11.33 12.31 -8.95
C LYS A 231 12.76 11.78 -9.06
N GLU A 232 12.96 10.49 -8.81
CA GLU A 232 14.26 9.84 -8.94
C GLU A 232 14.70 9.80 -10.41
N LYS A 233 15.68 10.64 -10.77
CA LYS A 233 16.13 10.85 -12.15
C LYS A 233 16.65 9.57 -12.85
N ASN A 234 17.20 8.63 -12.07
CA ASN A 234 17.72 7.36 -12.58
C ASN A 234 16.64 6.28 -12.74
N SER A 235 15.41 6.56 -12.31
CA SER A 235 14.28 5.64 -12.44
C SER A 235 13.79 5.61 -13.90
N PHE A 236 13.43 4.41 -14.39
CA PHE A 236 12.72 4.28 -15.69
C PHE A 236 11.34 4.95 -15.69
N ALA A 237 10.82 5.24 -14.51
CA ALA A 237 9.53 5.90 -14.29
C ALA A 237 9.66 7.39 -13.99
N TYR A 238 10.84 8.01 -14.15
CA TYR A 238 11.04 9.43 -13.89
C TYR A 238 9.98 10.29 -14.58
N GLY A 239 9.36 11.19 -13.83
CA GLY A 239 8.30 12.09 -14.30
C GLY A 239 6.92 11.43 -14.48
N LYS A 240 6.81 10.11 -14.34
CA LYS A 240 5.54 9.38 -14.45
C LYS A 240 4.77 9.41 -13.13
N HIS A 241 3.44 9.31 -13.26
CA HIS A 241 2.52 9.11 -12.15
C HIS A 241 2.35 7.61 -11.88
N LEU A 242 2.70 7.15 -10.68
CA LEU A 242 2.58 5.73 -10.28
C LEU A 242 1.60 5.50 -9.13
N GLY A 243 0.71 6.45 -8.86
CA GLY A 243 -0.32 6.33 -7.84
C GLY A 243 -1.42 5.31 -8.18
N SER A 244 -2.24 5.00 -7.19
CA SER A 244 -3.38 4.08 -7.30
C SER A 244 -4.59 4.74 -7.95
N SER A 245 -5.07 4.16 -9.06
CA SER A 245 -6.31 4.58 -9.72
C SER A 245 -7.55 4.17 -8.91
N VAL A 246 -7.49 3.06 -8.18
CA VAL A 246 -8.56 2.62 -7.25
C VAL A 246 -8.73 3.65 -6.13
N SER A 247 -7.63 4.07 -5.50
CA SER A 247 -7.65 5.08 -4.44
C SER A 247 -8.14 6.44 -4.95
N ARG A 248 -7.77 6.82 -6.19
CA ARG A 248 -8.28 8.03 -6.82
C ARG A 248 -9.81 7.97 -7.01
N VAL A 249 -10.32 6.86 -7.55
CA VAL A 249 -11.77 6.69 -7.77
C VAL A 249 -12.52 6.75 -6.44
N PHE A 250 -12.01 6.09 -5.40
CA PHE A 250 -12.61 6.15 -4.08
C PHE A 250 -12.66 7.59 -3.53
N CYS A 251 -11.54 8.31 -3.56
CA CYS A 251 -11.48 9.70 -3.10
C CYS A 251 -12.45 10.62 -3.86
N LEU A 252 -12.60 10.44 -5.17
CA LEU A 252 -13.50 11.28 -5.96
C LEU A 252 -14.97 10.92 -5.77
N ARG A 253 -15.30 9.64 -5.59
CA ARG A 253 -16.70 9.17 -5.44
C ARG A 253 -17.20 9.28 -4.01
N ARG A 254 -16.41 8.86 -3.02
CA ARG A 254 -16.83 8.82 -1.59
C ARG A 254 -16.38 10.06 -0.80
N LYS A 255 -15.40 10.83 -1.32
CA LYS A 255 -14.96 12.11 -0.77
C LYS A 255 -14.61 12.01 0.71
N PRO A 256 -13.75 11.06 1.14
CA PRO A 256 -13.30 11.03 2.53
C PRO A 256 -12.66 12.36 2.90
N ASP A 257 -12.75 12.74 4.18
CA ASP A 257 -12.19 14.01 4.66
C ASP A 257 -10.66 14.01 4.62
N LEU A 258 -10.07 12.84 4.88
CA LEU A 258 -8.63 12.63 4.92
C LEU A 258 -8.27 11.33 4.22
N CYS A 259 -7.24 11.35 3.38
CA CYS A 259 -6.58 10.19 2.82
C CYS A 259 -5.14 10.12 3.32
N LEU A 260 -4.78 9.04 3.99
CA LEU A 260 -3.44 8.76 4.48
C LEU A 260 -2.82 7.69 3.59
N ALA A 261 -1.69 8.00 2.97
CA ALA A 261 -1.08 7.12 1.98
C ALA A 261 0.45 7.16 2.03
N GLY A 262 1.12 6.17 1.41
CA GLY A 262 2.56 6.00 1.37
C GLY A 262 3.07 5.61 -0.01
N HIS A 263 3.94 4.58 -0.09
CA HIS A 263 4.51 3.95 -1.27
C HIS A 263 5.43 4.83 -2.12
N ILE A 264 5.01 6.01 -2.51
CA ILE A 264 5.87 6.95 -3.24
C ILE A 264 6.73 7.71 -2.22
N HIS A 265 7.91 7.16 -1.94
CA HIS A 265 8.80 7.63 -0.86
C HIS A 265 9.19 9.11 -1.01
N GLU A 266 9.48 9.55 -2.23
CA GLU A 266 9.80 10.94 -2.58
C GLU A 266 8.58 11.87 -2.61
N GLY A 267 7.39 11.32 -2.48
CA GLY A 267 6.12 12.03 -2.43
C GLY A 267 5.74 12.56 -1.04
N LYS A 268 6.68 12.57 -0.06
CA LYS A 268 6.41 13.14 1.28
C LYS A 268 5.77 14.51 1.18
N GLY A 269 4.62 14.70 1.84
CA GLY A 269 3.91 15.97 1.80
C GLY A 269 2.39 15.83 1.89
N LYS A 270 1.71 16.89 1.47
CA LYS A 270 0.25 16.95 1.43
C LYS A 270 -0.27 17.65 0.18
N CYS A 271 -1.45 17.26 -0.29
CA CYS A 271 -2.20 17.95 -1.35
C CYS A 271 -3.70 17.69 -1.20
N VAL A 272 -4.50 18.34 -2.04
CA VAL A 272 -5.95 18.14 -2.05
C VAL A 272 -6.34 17.44 -3.36
N LEU A 273 -7.20 16.43 -3.26
CA LEU A 273 -7.85 15.75 -4.38
C LEU A 273 -9.38 15.89 -4.24
N GLY A 274 -9.98 16.77 -5.02
CA GLY A 274 -11.39 17.13 -4.84
C GLY A 274 -11.63 17.78 -3.47
N LYS A 275 -12.37 17.09 -2.59
CA LYS A 275 -12.60 17.52 -1.20
C LYS A 275 -11.68 16.84 -0.18
N THR A 276 -10.91 15.86 -0.60
CA THR A 276 -10.08 15.01 0.27
C THR A 276 -8.69 15.62 0.46
N LEU A 277 -8.26 15.83 1.70
CA LEU A 277 -6.86 16.11 2.01
C LEU A 277 -6.07 14.79 1.94
N VAL A 278 -5.03 14.74 1.10
CA VAL A 278 -4.13 13.59 0.99
C VAL A 278 -2.82 13.91 1.68
N VAL A 279 -2.35 13.00 2.55
CA VAL A 279 -1.08 13.14 3.28
C VAL A 279 -0.23 11.89 3.08
N ASN A 280 1.03 12.09 2.68
CA ASN A 280 2.06 11.05 2.59
C ASN A 280 3.16 11.35 3.62
N PRO A 281 3.37 10.51 4.64
CA PRO A 281 4.39 10.70 5.67
C PRO A 281 5.83 10.49 5.16
N GLY A 282 6.01 9.86 4.00
CA GLY A 282 7.32 9.52 3.45
C GLY A 282 7.79 8.12 3.87
N TYR A 283 9.10 7.92 3.97
CA TYR A 283 9.78 6.63 4.07
C TYR A 283 10.73 6.55 5.28
N GLY A 284 10.89 5.33 5.81
CA GLY A 284 11.85 4.99 6.85
C GLY A 284 11.42 5.40 8.26
N LYS A 285 12.32 5.29 9.22
CA LYS A 285 12.05 5.55 10.66
C LYS A 285 11.54 6.94 10.99
N GLU A 286 11.77 7.91 10.09
CA GLU A 286 11.34 9.32 10.22
C GLU A 286 10.03 9.62 9.48
N ALA A 287 9.41 8.61 8.86
CA ALA A 287 8.13 8.75 8.18
C ALA A 287 6.96 8.81 9.18
N LYS A 288 6.84 9.93 9.86
CA LYS A 288 5.82 10.17 10.89
C LYS A 288 5.13 11.51 10.71
N VAL A 289 3.82 11.53 10.88
CA VAL A 289 3.01 12.74 10.87
C VAL A 289 2.03 12.70 12.02
N LEU A 290 1.91 13.80 12.75
CA LEU A 290 0.83 13.97 13.72
C LEU A 290 -0.25 14.84 13.08
N ILE A 291 -1.47 14.33 13.02
CA ILE A 291 -2.63 15.02 12.46
C ILE A 291 -3.59 15.40 13.59
N ASP A 292 -3.98 16.65 13.61
CA ASP A 292 -5.09 17.12 14.43
C ASP A 292 -6.37 17.11 13.57
N PHE A 293 -7.27 16.17 13.88
CA PHE A 293 -8.48 15.90 13.14
C PHE A 293 -9.71 16.20 13.99
N ASP A 294 -10.64 16.97 13.44
CA ASP A 294 -11.93 17.24 14.07
C ASP A 294 -12.90 16.10 13.79
N GLU A 295 -13.19 15.30 14.79
CA GLU A 295 -14.03 14.10 14.68
C GLU A 295 -15.52 14.40 14.48
N VAL A 296 -15.94 15.67 14.62
CA VAL A 296 -17.33 16.09 14.38
C VAL A 296 -17.51 16.65 12.97
N SER A 297 -16.62 17.53 12.57
CA SER A 297 -16.72 18.22 11.26
C SER A 297 -15.92 17.57 10.14
N GLY A 298 -15.05 16.61 10.44
CA GLY A 298 -14.12 16.01 9.47
C GLY A 298 -12.97 16.93 9.04
N LYS A 299 -12.84 18.12 9.64
CA LYS A 299 -11.79 19.06 9.27
C LYS A 299 -10.44 18.67 9.85
N VAL A 300 -9.40 18.74 9.04
CA VAL A 300 -8.02 18.65 9.51
C VAL A 300 -7.57 20.04 9.98
N ARG A 301 -7.32 20.18 11.29
CA ARG A 301 -6.85 21.42 11.92
C ARG A 301 -5.34 21.60 11.76
N GLY A 302 -4.58 20.51 11.75
CA GLY A 302 -3.12 20.54 11.64
C GLY A 302 -2.53 19.28 11.08
N VAL A 303 -1.43 19.44 10.34
CA VAL A 303 -0.59 18.35 9.79
C VAL A 303 0.86 18.67 10.15
N ASN A 304 1.44 17.88 11.04
CA ASN A 304 2.77 18.11 11.60
C ASN A 304 3.69 16.94 11.23
N PHE A 305 4.62 17.17 10.32
CA PHE A 305 5.65 16.19 9.96
C PHE A 305 6.71 16.17 11.06
N LEU A 306 6.97 14.97 11.64
CA LEU A 306 7.83 14.76 12.80
C LEU A 306 9.23 14.30 12.41
#